data_e02f1efb298c8df4c23556079d62a060
#
_entry.id   e02f1efb298c8df4c23556079d62a060
#
_cell.length_a   1.000
_cell.length_b   1.000
_cell.length_c   1.000
_cell.angle_alpha   90.00
_cell.angle_beta   90.00
_cell.angle_gamma   90.00
#
_symmetry.space_group_name_H-M   'P 1'
#
loop_
_entity.id
_entity.type
_entity.pdbx_description
1 polymer ?
#
loop_
_entity_poly.entity_id
_entity_poly.type
_entity_poly.pdbx_seq_one_letter_code
_entity_poly.pdbx_strand_id
1 'polypeptide(L)'
;SPEPSARSLGIFTLIGLYVGVIPVALGLLWWALVARLRSTGLDVLLALTIGLLAFLLVDALQEGVETANSMAASYQGLALFAAAALAAYLGLESLSGWLSRRSHARRQTGSHGFILALPVAVGIGLHNLGEGLAIGAAFALGEAALGTLLIIGFTLHNTTEGLAIVAPLSRERPSIA
;
A
#
# COMPACT_ATOMS: atom_id res chain seq x y z
N SER A 1 20.90 22.70 3.26
CA SER A 1 19.66 21.97 3.54
C SER A 1 18.65 22.90 4.17
N PRO A 2 17.42 22.98 3.68
CA PRO A 2 16.39 23.78 4.33
C PRO A 2 16.16 23.23 5.73
N GLU A 3 16.23 24.09 6.74
CA GLU A 3 15.92 23.70 8.11
C GLU A 3 14.46 23.18 8.20
N PRO A 4 14.20 22.13 8.97
CA PRO A 4 12.86 21.62 9.16
C PRO A 4 12.00 22.67 9.86
N SER A 5 11.19 23.39 9.10
CA SER A 5 10.23 24.37 9.63
C SER A 5 8.83 23.74 9.72
N ALA A 6 7.99 24.25 10.64
CA ALA A 6 6.60 23.80 10.72
C ALA A 6 5.85 23.93 9.37
N ARG A 7 6.25 24.93 8.56
CA ARG A 7 5.70 25.14 7.22
C ARG A 7 6.12 24.01 6.25
N SER A 8 7.39 23.59 6.26
CA SER A 8 7.86 22.49 5.40
C SER A 8 7.23 21.15 5.80
N LEU A 9 7.11 20.88 7.10
CA LEU A 9 6.39 19.70 7.59
C LEU A 9 4.92 19.70 7.16
N GLY A 10 4.24 20.85 7.24
CA GLY A 10 2.86 21.00 6.77
C GLY A 10 2.71 20.72 5.28
N ILE A 11 3.61 21.23 4.45
CA ILE A 11 3.61 21.00 3.00
C ILE A 11 3.83 19.53 2.69
N PHE A 12 4.83 18.87 3.30
CA PHE A 12 5.09 17.45 3.09
C PHE A 12 3.95 16.56 3.57
N THR A 13 3.30 16.92 4.69
CA THR A 13 2.09 16.21 5.15
C THR A 13 0.95 16.32 4.13
N LEU A 14 0.72 17.52 3.57
CA LEU A 14 -0.31 17.71 2.54
C LEU A 14 0.01 16.95 1.25
N ILE A 15 1.27 16.91 0.82
CA ILE A 15 1.72 16.14 -0.34
C ILE A 15 1.49 14.65 -0.07
N GLY A 16 1.89 14.13 1.09
CA GLY A 16 1.67 12.74 1.48
C GLY A 16 0.20 12.35 1.52
N LEU A 17 -0.68 13.22 2.04
CA LEU A 17 -2.14 13.03 2.01
C LEU A 17 -2.66 13.02 0.57
N TYR A 18 -2.20 13.95 -0.26
CA TYR A 18 -2.62 14.05 -1.65
C TYR A 18 -2.19 12.81 -2.46
N VAL A 19 -0.96 12.36 -2.31
CA VAL A 19 -0.40 11.25 -3.10
C VAL A 19 -0.82 9.89 -2.56
N GLY A 20 -0.80 9.70 -1.22
CA GLY A 20 -1.01 8.40 -0.60
C GLY A 20 -2.47 8.12 -0.25
N VAL A 21 -3.23 9.10 0.28
CA VAL A 21 -4.58 8.84 0.82
C VAL A 21 -5.68 9.09 -0.21
N ILE A 22 -5.62 10.22 -0.92
CA ILE A 22 -6.71 10.59 -1.84
C ILE A 22 -6.82 9.61 -3.02
N PRO A 23 -5.74 9.21 -3.72
CA PRO A 23 -5.83 8.26 -4.82
C PRO A 23 -6.33 6.88 -4.37
N VAL A 24 -5.85 6.37 -3.23
CA VAL A 24 -6.34 5.11 -2.67
C VAL A 24 -7.83 5.21 -2.33
N ALA A 25 -8.26 6.32 -1.71
CA ALA A 25 -9.68 6.55 -1.41
C ALA A 25 -10.53 6.61 -2.68
N LEU A 26 -10.05 7.24 -3.76
CA LEU A 26 -10.69 7.20 -5.07
C LEU A 26 -10.77 5.77 -5.61
N GLY A 27 -9.68 5.00 -5.47
CA GLY A 27 -9.66 3.57 -5.80
C GLY A 27 -10.73 2.77 -5.04
N LEU A 28 -10.96 3.07 -3.76
CA LEU A 28 -12.01 2.43 -2.97
C LEU A 28 -13.43 2.72 -3.49
N LEU A 29 -13.67 3.88 -4.14
CA LEU A 29 -14.97 4.20 -4.74
C LEU A 29 -15.37 3.25 -5.87
N TRP A 30 -14.41 2.53 -6.46
CA TRP A 30 -14.71 1.47 -7.43
C TRP A 30 -15.56 0.35 -6.85
N TRP A 31 -15.68 0.25 -5.52
CA TRP A 31 -16.58 -0.70 -4.85
C TRP A 31 -17.99 -0.70 -5.44
N ALA A 32 -18.56 0.47 -5.69
CA ALA A 32 -19.90 0.59 -6.24
C ALA A 32 -20.02 0.00 -7.65
N LEU A 33 -18.95 0.06 -8.45
CA LEU A 33 -18.88 -0.54 -9.78
C LEU A 33 -18.62 -2.04 -9.67
N VAL A 34 -17.65 -2.44 -8.84
CA VAL A 34 -17.26 -3.83 -8.61
C VAL A 34 -18.45 -4.67 -8.12
N ALA A 35 -19.29 -4.10 -7.24
CA ALA A 35 -20.50 -4.76 -6.74
C ALA A 35 -21.52 -5.09 -7.84
N ARG A 36 -21.44 -4.44 -9.00
CA ARG A 36 -22.34 -4.67 -10.17
C ARG A 36 -21.75 -5.62 -11.21
N LEU A 37 -20.48 -6.03 -11.06
CA LEU A 37 -19.83 -6.91 -12.03
C LEU A 37 -20.42 -8.32 -11.99
N ARG A 38 -20.49 -8.96 -13.17
CA ARG A 38 -20.78 -10.39 -13.32
C ARG A 38 -19.57 -11.21 -12.86
N SER A 39 -19.76 -12.51 -12.61
CA SER A 39 -18.68 -13.41 -12.15
C SER A 39 -17.41 -13.30 -12.98
N THR A 40 -17.53 -13.33 -14.30
CA THR A 40 -16.38 -13.19 -15.21
C THR A 40 -15.66 -11.85 -15.04
N GLY A 41 -16.39 -10.74 -14.84
CA GLY A 41 -15.80 -9.43 -14.59
C GLY A 41 -15.06 -9.38 -13.25
N LEU A 42 -15.59 -10.07 -12.23
CA LEU A 42 -14.91 -10.21 -10.94
C LEU A 42 -13.63 -11.04 -11.05
N ASP A 43 -13.66 -12.15 -11.82
CA ASP A 43 -12.48 -12.97 -12.02
C ASP A 43 -11.36 -12.21 -12.76
N VAL A 44 -11.72 -11.40 -13.77
CA VAL A 44 -10.77 -10.52 -14.47
C VAL A 44 -10.20 -9.48 -13.52
N LEU A 45 -11.04 -8.84 -12.68
CA LEU A 45 -10.60 -7.87 -11.70
C LEU A 45 -9.63 -8.48 -10.68
N LEU A 46 -9.94 -9.67 -10.18
CA LEU A 46 -9.08 -10.39 -9.24
C LEU A 46 -7.74 -10.79 -9.89
N ALA A 47 -7.77 -11.26 -11.14
CA ALA A 47 -6.55 -11.57 -11.88
C ALA A 47 -5.68 -10.32 -12.09
N LEU A 48 -6.29 -9.18 -12.44
CA LEU A 48 -5.60 -7.89 -12.56
C LEU A 48 -4.98 -7.46 -11.23
N THR A 49 -5.73 -7.60 -10.14
CA THR A 49 -5.26 -7.27 -8.78
C THR A 49 -4.08 -8.14 -8.37
N ILE A 50 -4.12 -9.45 -8.64
CA ILE A 50 -3.00 -10.36 -8.36
C ILE A 50 -1.78 -9.96 -9.19
N GLY A 51 -1.97 -9.64 -10.47
CA GLY A 51 -0.88 -9.17 -11.34
C GLY A 51 -0.25 -7.87 -10.84
N LEU A 52 -1.08 -6.91 -10.39
CA LEU A 52 -0.61 -5.64 -9.81
C LEU A 52 0.20 -5.89 -8.52
N LEU A 53 -0.33 -6.69 -7.60
CA LEU A 53 0.37 -7.01 -6.35
C LEU A 53 1.69 -7.76 -6.60
N ALA A 54 1.73 -8.65 -7.61
CA ALA A 54 2.96 -9.32 -8.01
C ALA A 54 3.98 -8.33 -8.61
N PHE A 55 3.53 -7.38 -9.42
CA PHE A 55 4.37 -6.31 -9.94
C PHE A 55 4.96 -5.47 -8.80
N LEU A 56 4.11 -5.01 -7.87
CA LEU A 56 4.53 -4.23 -6.69
C LEU A 56 5.55 -4.99 -5.83
N LEU A 57 5.35 -6.30 -5.66
CA LEU A 57 6.31 -7.13 -4.94
C LEU A 57 7.69 -7.13 -5.60
N VAL A 58 7.73 -7.31 -6.92
CA VAL A 58 9.01 -7.33 -7.67
C VAL A 58 9.67 -5.97 -7.62
N ASP A 59 8.91 -4.90 -7.82
CA ASP A 59 9.37 -3.51 -7.79
C ASP A 59 9.95 -3.15 -6.42
N ALA A 60 9.21 -3.41 -5.34
CA ALA A 60 9.65 -3.16 -3.97
C ALA A 60 10.90 -3.98 -3.59
N LEU A 61 11.03 -5.22 -4.08
CA LEU A 61 12.22 -6.04 -3.86
C LEU A 61 13.45 -5.46 -4.58
N GLN A 62 13.29 -5.01 -5.83
CA GLN A 62 14.38 -4.40 -6.60
C GLN A 62 14.85 -3.10 -5.94
N GLU A 63 13.93 -2.18 -5.64
CA GLU A 63 14.24 -0.92 -4.97
C GLU A 63 14.87 -1.14 -3.59
N GLY A 64 14.33 -2.09 -2.81
CA GLY A 64 14.86 -2.44 -1.50
C GLY A 64 16.28 -2.99 -1.57
N VAL A 65 16.61 -3.85 -2.54
CA VAL A 65 17.96 -4.38 -2.77
C VAL A 65 18.90 -3.28 -3.25
N GLU A 66 18.48 -2.42 -4.17
CA GLU A 66 19.29 -1.29 -4.65
C GLU A 66 19.62 -0.32 -3.51
N THR A 67 18.63 0.04 -2.72
CA THR A 67 18.81 0.89 -1.52
C THR A 67 19.75 0.23 -0.52
N ALA A 68 19.57 -1.07 -0.22
CA ALA A 68 20.40 -1.81 0.70
C ALA A 68 21.87 -1.86 0.24
N ASN A 69 22.11 -2.01 -1.06
CA ASN A 69 23.46 -2.04 -1.65
C ASN A 69 24.12 -0.64 -1.68
N SER A 70 23.34 0.43 -1.69
CA SER A 70 23.87 1.81 -1.65
C SER A 70 24.28 2.25 -0.24
N MET A 71 23.88 1.51 0.80
CA MET A 71 24.23 1.81 2.19
C MET A 71 25.71 1.50 2.48
N ALA A 72 26.30 2.25 3.42
CA ALA A 72 27.65 1.94 3.89
C ALA A 72 27.74 0.53 4.45
N ALA A 73 28.86 -0.17 4.20
CA ALA A 73 29.04 -1.58 4.58
C ALA A 73 28.85 -1.84 6.09
N SER A 74 29.10 -0.83 6.94
CA SER A 74 28.88 -0.89 8.39
C SER A 74 27.40 -1.14 8.77
N TYR A 75 26.45 -0.80 7.91
CA TYR A 75 25.02 -0.99 8.18
C TYR A 75 24.49 -2.35 7.71
N GLN A 76 25.28 -3.14 6.99
CA GLN A 76 24.85 -4.45 6.46
C GLN A 76 23.48 -4.36 5.78
N GLY A 77 23.33 -3.44 4.82
CA GLY A 77 22.04 -3.04 4.23
C GLY A 77 21.16 -4.22 3.80
N LEU A 78 21.72 -5.24 3.15
CA LEU A 78 20.96 -6.44 2.75
C LEU A 78 20.40 -7.23 3.94
N ALA A 79 21.19 -7.36 5.02
CA ALA A 79 20.72 -8.04 6.23
C ALA A 79 19.61 -7.24 6.92
N LEU A 80 19.74 -5.91 6.96
CA LEU A 80 18.71 -5.01 7.50
C LEU A 80 17.43 -5.07 6.65
N PHE A 81 17.55 -5.02 5.33
CA PHE A 81 16.44 -5.17 4.41
C PHE A 81 15.71 -6.51 4.60
N ALA A 82 16.45 -7.62 4.62
CA ALA A 82 15.88 -8.95 4.83
C ALA A 82 15.18 -9.08 6.20
N ALA A 83 15.79 -8.54 7.26
CA ALA A 83 15.19 -8.53 8.60
C ALA A 83 13.92 -7.70 8.64
N ALA A 84 13.90 -6.51 8.01
CA ALA A 84 12.72 -5.66 7.92
C ALA A 84 11.59 -6.31 7.11
N ALA A 85 11.90 -6.93 5.97
CA ALA A 85 10.94 -7.66 5.15
C ALA A 85 10.33 -8.84 5.92
N LEU A 86 11.15 -9.62 6.63
CA LEU A 86 10.68 -10.72 7.46
C LEU A 86 9.80 -10.22 8.62
N ALA A 87 10.20 -9.14 9.28
CA ALA A 87 9.41 -8.54 10.37
C ALA A 87 8.05 -8.03 9.86
N ALA A 88 8.01 -7.38 8.70
CA ALA A 88 6.77 -6.93 8.07
C ALA A 88 5.86 -8.12 7.73
N TYR A 89 6.42 -9.17 7.11
CA TYR A 89 5.67 -10.39 6.81
C TYR A 89 5.08 -11.04 8.06
N LEU A 90 5.90 -11.28 9.09
CA LEU A 90 5.44 -11.88 10.34
C LEU A 90 4.43 -10.99 11.08
N GLY A 91 4.59 -9.67 11.00
CA GLY A 91 3.64 -8.70 11.55
C GLY A 91 2.28 -8.77 10.88
N LEU A 92 2.23 -8.78 9.54
CA LEU A 92 0.99 -8.89 8.77
C LEU A 92 0.33 -10.25 8.97
N GLU A 93 1.09 -11.34 8.99
CA GLU A 93 0.59 -12.69 9.26
C GLU A 93 -0.01 -12.80 10.68
N SER A 94 0.67 -12.23 11.67
CA SER A 94 0.19 -12.17 13.06
C SER A 94 -1.10 -11.36 13.20
N LEU A 95 -1.19 -10.23 12.49
CA LEU A 95 -2.39 -9.39 12.43
C LEU A 95 -3.55 -10.17 11.82
N SER A 96 -3.33 -10.82 10.68
CA SER A 96 -4.32 -11.63 9.98
C SER A 96 -4.83 -12.78 10.87
N GLY A 97 -3.93 -13.51 11.53
CA GLY A 97 -4.26 -14.58 12.46
C GLY A 97 -5.02 -14.09 13.69
N TRP A 98 -4.67 -12.91 14.23
CA TRP A 98 -5.37 -12.31 15.36
C TRP A 98 -6.80 -11.87 15.00
N LEU A 99 -6.98 -11.23 13.84
CA LEU A 99 -8.28 -10.82 13.32
C LEU A 99 -9.19 -12.04 13.09
N SER A 100 -8.64 -13.09 12.46
CA SER A 100 -9.34 -14.34 12.21
C SER A 100 -9.85 -14.97 13.51
N ARG A 101 -8.98 -15.09 14.52
CA ARG A 101 -9.38 -15.61 15.85
C ARG A 101 -10.45 -14.76 16.53
N ARG A 102 -10.36 -13.43 16.45
CA ARG A 102 -11.38 -12.54 17.03
C ARG A 102 -12.73 -12.66 16.34
N SER A 103 -12.76 -12.81 15.02
CA SER A 103 -14.00 -12.96 14.27
C SER A 103 -14.70 -14.28 14.62
N HIS A 104 -13.96 -15.38 14.74
CA HIS A 104 -14.50 -16.67 15.19
C HIS A 104 -15.03 -16.63 16.62
N ALA A 105 -14.30 -15.99 17.56
CA ALA A 105 -14.71 -15.90 18.97
C ALA A 105 -15.99 -15.08 19.16
N ARG A 106 -16.29 -14.11 18.29
CA ARG A 106 -17.50 -13.29 18.37
C ARG A 106 -18.73 -13.90 17.71
N ARG A 107 -18.65 -15.11 17.14
CA ARG A 107 -19.69 -15.70 16.27
C ARG A 107 -20.22 -14.72 15.20
N GLN A 108 -19.53 -13.64 14.98
CA GLN A 108 -19.79 -12.78 13.84
C GLN A 108 -19.20 -13.50 12.65
N THR A 109 -20.01 -13.72 11.63
CA THR A 109 -19.58 -14.01 10.28
C THR A 109 -18.80 -12.78 9.79
N GLY A 110 -17.60 -12.60 10.35
CA GLY A 110 -16.64 -11.65 9.82
C GLY A 110 -16.35 -12.10 8.40
N SER A 111 -16.70 -11.25 7.47
CA SER A 111 -16.56 -11.57 6.06
C SER A 111 -15.11 -11.96 5.79
N HIS A 112 -14.89 -13.12 5.14
CA HIS A 112 -13.56 -13.56 4.74
C HIS A 112 -12.83 -12.47 3.95
N GLY A 113 -13.55 -11.70 3.15
CA GLY A 113 -13.04 -10.56 2.43
C GLY A 113 -12.45 -9.48 3.32
N PHE A 114 -13.08 -9.17 4.46
CA PHE A 114 -12.54 -8.18 5.40
C PHE A 114 -11.23 -8.65 6.05
N ILE A 115 -11.14 -9.96 6.39
CA ILE A 115 -9.92 -10.55 6.98
C ILE A 115 -8.74 -10.44 6.01
N LEU A 116 -9.00 -10.52 4.70
CA LEU A 116 -7.98 -10.35 3.65
C LEU A 116 -7.73 -8.87 3.31
N ALA A 117 -8.78 -8.07 3.23
CA ALA A 117 -8.65 -6.65 2.83
C ALA A 117 -7.86 -5.82 3.84
N LEU A 118 -8.00 -6.08 5.15
CA LEU A 118 -7.34 -5.28 6.17
C LEU A 118 -5.80 -5.43 6.17
N PRO A 119 -5.20 -6.65 6.12
CA PRO A 119 -3.76 -6.79 5.96
C PRO A 119 -3.23 -6.19 4.65
N VAL A 120 -3.99 -6.29 3.55
CA VAL A 120 -3.65 -5.64 2.28
C VAL A 120 -3.64 -4.12 2.44
N ALA A 121 -4.67 -3.54 3.07
CA ALA A 121 -4.72 -2.10 3.32
C ALA A 121 -3.58 -1.61 4.23
N VAL A 122 -3.21 -2.39 5.26
CA VAL A 122 -2.06 -2.07 6.12
C VAL A 122 -0.75 -2.15 5.35
N GLY A 123 -0.57 -3.19 4.51
CA GLY A 123 0.61 -3.33 3.66
C GLY A 123 0.76 -2.17 2.68
N ILE A 124 -0.33 -1.81 1.98
CA ILE A 124 -0.38 -0.64 1.09
C ILE A 124 -0.10 0.66 1.85
N GLY A 125 -0.65 0.84 3.05
CA GLY A 125 -0.38 2.02 3.86
C GLY A 125 1.10 2.16 4.26
N LEU A 126 1.78 1.05 4.56
CA LEU A 126 3.23 1.04 4.82
C LEU A 126 4.04 1.33 3.54
N HIS A 127 3.61 0.79 2.39
CA HIS A 127 4.23 1.07 1.09
C HIS A 127 4.13 2.57 0.77
N ASN A 128 2.95 3.15 0.87
CA ASN A 128 2.71 4.57 0.62
C ASN A 128 3.46 5.50 1.59
N LEU A 129 3.75 5.03 2.81
CA LEU A 129 4.65 5.74 3.71
C LEU A 129 6.06 5.81 3.13
N GLY A 130 6.56 4.70 2.54
CA GLY A 130 7.85 4.66 1.83
C GLY A 130 7.89 5.63 0.66
N GLU A 131 6.85 5.65 -0.16
CA GLU A 131 6.69 6.60 -1.28
C GLU A 131 6.72 8.06 -0.82
N GLY A 132 6.00 8.38 0.26
CA GLY A 132 6.01 9.71 0.86
C GLY A 132 7.40 10.12 1.35
N LEU A 133 8.16 9.17 1.92
CA LEU A 133 9.56 9.40 2.31
C LEU A 133 10.46 9.61 1.09
N ALA A 134 10.27 8.88 0.00
CA ALA A 134 11.03 9.03 -1.25
C ALA A 134 10.79 10.43 -1.86
N ILE A 135 9.54 10.89 -1.92
CA ILE A 135 9.20 12.25 -2.36
C ILE A 135 9.90 13.29 -1.46
N GLY A 136 9.80 13.12 -0.14
CA GLY A 136 10.43 14.01 0.82
C GLY A 136 11.95 14.07 0.66
N ALA A 137 12.60 12.94 0.45
CA ALA A 137 14.03 12.83 0.20
C ALA A 137 14.45 13.54 -1.09
N ALA A 138 13.71 13.35 -2.20
CA ALA A 138 13.98 14.01 -3.47
C ALA A 138 13.98 15.53 -3.32
N PHE A 139 12.97 16.10 -2.66
CA PHE A 139 12.91 17.55 -2.41
C PHE A 139 13.99 18.03 -1.42
N ALA A 140 14.31 17.25 -0.41
CA ALA A 140 15.37 17.59 0.55
C ALA A 140 16.76 17.64 -0.10
N LEU A 141 16.99 16.81 -1.13
CA LEU A 141 18.21 16.80 -1.95
C LEU A 141 18.22 17.89 -3.03
N GLY A 142 17.14 18.65 -3.20
CA GLY A 142 17.02 19.67 -4.24
C GLY A 142 16.62 19.13 -5.61
N GLU A 143 16.29 17.84 -5.71
CA GLU A 143 15.89 17.13 -6.93
C GLU A 143 14.40 17.35 -7.23
N ALA A 144 14.02 18.61 -7.45
CA ALA A 144 12.61 18.98 -7.63
C ALA A 144 11.93 18.29 -8.83
N ALA A 145 12.67 18.05 -9.91
CA ALA A 145 12.16 17.35 -11.09
C ALA A 145 11.82 15.89 -10.73
N LEU A 146 12.70 15.20 -10.02
CA LEU A 146 12.46 13.83 -9.53
C LEU A 146 11.26 13.82 -8.56
N GLY A 147 11.23 14.71 -7.56
CA GLY A 147 10.12 14.78 -6.62
C GLY A 147 8.77 14.99 -7.31
N THR A 148 8.73 15.83 -8.36
CA THR A 148 7.50 16.05 -9.14
C THR A 148 7.12 14.79 -9.93
N LEU A 149 8.07 14.11 -10.54
CA LEU A 149 7.84 12.85 -11.26
C LEU A 149 7.26 11.77 -10.33
N LEU A 150 7.84 11.63 -9.13
CA LEU A 150 7.35 10.70 -8.10
C LEU A 150 5.92 11.04 -7.68
N ILE A 151 5.58 12.31 -7.46
CA ILE A 151 4.20 12.73 -7.12
C ILE A 151 3.22 12.26 -8.21
N ILE A 152 3.53 12.49 -9.49
CA ILE A 152 2.66 12.10 -10.60
C ILE A 152 2.54 10.57 -10.68
N GLY A 153 3.68 9.87 -10.67
CA GLY A 153 3.74 8.42 -10.77
C GLY A 153 2.97 7.73 -9.64
N PHE A 154 3.23 8.12 -8.40
CA PHE A 154 2.57 7.54 -7.23
C PHE A 154 1.08 7.89 -7.16
N THR A 155 0.66 9.09 -7.56
CA THR A 155 -0.77 9.44 -7.62
C THR A 155 -1.53 8.51 -8.58
N LEU A 156 -0.98 8.19 -9.74
CA LEU A 156 -1.58 7.26 -10.70
C LEU A 156 -1.58 5.82 -10.17
N HIS A 157 -0.46 5.38 -9.64
CA HIS A 157 -0.24 4.06 -9.07
C HIS A 157 -1.18 3.79 -7.88
N ASN A 158 -1.24 4.68 -6.91
CA ASN A 158 -2.04 4.54 -5.69
C ASN A 158 -3.54 4.49 -5.95
N THR A 159 -4.01 5.04 -7.08
CA THR A 159 -5.42 4.89 -7.50
C THR A 159 -5.74 3.41 -7.80
N THR A 160 -4.79 2.66 -8.35
CA THR A 160 -4.98 1.22 -8.62
C THR A 160 -4.85 0.35 -7.38
N GLU A 161 -4.13 0.79 -6.36
CA GLU A 161 -4.00 0.10 -5.07
C GLU A 161 -5.31 0.04 -4.30
N GLY A 162 -6.15 1.07 -4.41
CA GLY A 162 -7.50 1.05 -3.87
C GLY A 162 -8.33 -0.12 -4.39
N LEU A 163 -8.13 -0.53 -5.65
CA LEU A 163 -8.76 -1.74 -6.21
C LEU A 163 -8.26 -3.02 -5.51
N ALA A 164 -6.98 -3.10 -5.16
CA ALA A 164 -6.42 -4.26 -4.46
C ALA A 164 -7.06 -4.45 -3.08
N ILE A 165 -7.41 -3.36 -2.38
CA ILE A 165 -8.12 -3.41 -1.09
C ILE A 165 -9.56 -3.89 -1.27
N VAL A 166 -10.24 -3.44 -2.33
CA VAL A 166 -11.66 -3.72 -2.59
C VAL A 166 -11.87 -5.12 -3.16
N ALA A 167 -10.93 -5.63 -3.93
CA ALA A 167 -11.07 -6.90 -4.65
C ALA A 167 -11.43 -8.10 -3.75
N PRO A 168 -10.81 -8.32 -2.58
CA PRO A 168 -11.22 -9.38 -1.66
C PRO A 168 -12.66 -9.24 -1.16
N LEU A 169 -13.15 -8.00 -0.98
CA LEU A 169 -14.49 -7.70 -0.49
C LEU A 169 -15.56 -7.97 -1.56
N SER A 170 -15.20 -7.97 -2.83
CA SER A 170 -16.13 -8.06 -3.95
C SER A 170 -16.89 -9.39 -4.04
N ARG A 171 -16.32 -10.48 -3.49
CA ARG A 171 -16.96 -11.81 -3.43
C ARG A 171 -18.03 -11.91 -2.36
N GLU A 172 -18.01 -11.02 -1.38
CA GLU A 172 -18.97 -10.98 -0.30
C GLU A 172 -19.96 -9.85 -0.57
N ARG A 173 -20.99 -10.17 -1.34
CA ARG A 173 -22.09 -9.22 -1.57
C ARG A 173 -22.87 -9.06 -0.26
N PRO A 174 -22.78 -7.93 0.48
CA PRO A 174 -23.78 -7.64 1.47
C PRO A 174 -25.13 -7.57 0.71
N SER A 175 -26.11 -8.33 1.16
CA SER A 175 -27.48 -8.14 0.68
C SER A 175 -27.86 -6.71 1.02
N ILE A 176 -27.93 -5.87 -0.01
CA ILE A 176 -28.56 -4.56 0.12
C ILE A 176 -30.07 -4.88 0.19
N ALA A 177 -30.55 -5.05 1.43
CA ALA A 177 -31.98 -5.09 1.72
C ALA A 177 -32.51 -3.66 1.78
#